data_bb13aed81418ec78518c826848d436b9
#
_entry.id   bb13aed81418ec78518c826848d436b9
#
_cell.length_a   1.000
_cell.length_b   1.000
_cell.length_c   1.000
_cell.angle_alpha   90.00
_cell.angle_beta   90.00
_cell.angle_gamma   90.00
#
_symmetry.space_group_name_H-M   'P 1'
#
loop_
_entity.id
_entity.type
_entity.pdbx_description
1 polymer ?
#
loop_
_entity_poly.entity_id
_entity_poly.type
_entity_poly.pdbx_seq_one_letter_code
_entity_poly.pdbx_strand_id
1 'polypeptide(L)'
;QVPCPHDAYVKLLQLQAHAGMRFFADYNALLLDEAQDLSACQTAILLRARGHCGVIVVGDVHQKIYGFRGGSATAFNARLYPPTATFQLTKSFRFGPQVAKLATKILQLKAPPPWHNEKEHGLWQRPQLSGHGADIVHRDLRAVSRRHTRVYRTNSLLTRDLLQLSATLPENDCIYLKTSQNLSHQAITSLLRDGHKLYHGDVSAISSGSPLREFAAWKELIEHVEAEDATDSKLTLVLSLEE
;
A
#
# COMPACT_ATOMS: atom_id res chain seq x y z
N GLN A 1 5.19 24.14 -22.30
CA GLN A 1 6.11 23.22 -21.61
C GLN A 1 5.27 22.05 -21.10
N VAL A 2 5.58 20.83 -21.52
CA VAL A 2 4.95 19.62 -20.99
C VAL A 2 5.60 19.33 -19.63
N PRO A 3 4.85 19.19 -18.53
CA PRO A 3 5.39 18.82 -17.23
C PRO A 3 6.10 17.47 -17.33
N CYS A 4 7.32 17.37 -16.81
CA CYS A 4 8.03 16.10 -16.74
C CYS A 4 7.53 15.32 -15.50
N PRO A 5 6.82 14.20 -15.66
CA PRO A 5 6.36 13.41 -14.53
C PRO A 5 7.53 12.75 -13.80
N HIS A 6 7.34 12.46 -12.50
CA HIS A 6 8.37 11.84 -11.65
C HIS A 6 8.93 10.55 -12.25
N ASP A 7 8.09 9.73 -12.84
CA ASP A 7 8.50 8.44 -13.44
C ASP A 7 9.45 8.63 -14.64
N ALA A 8 9.29 9.73 -15.40
CA ALA A 8 10.15 10.00 -16.56
C ALA A 8 11.60 10.28 -16.15
N TYR A 9 11.84 11.14 -15.15
CA TYR A 9 13.23 11.41 -14.73
C TYR A 9 13.84 10.22 -13.96
N VAL A 10 13.06 9.44 -13.22
CA VAL A 10 13.54 8.20 -12.61
C VAL A 10 13.96 7.20 -13.69
N LYS A 11 13.19 7.11 -14.79
CA LYS A 11 13.56 6.27 -15.94
C LYS A 11 14.82 6.77 -16.63
N LEU A 12 14.99 8.07 -16.80
CA LEU A 12 16.22 8.66 -17.34
C LEU A 12 17.43 8.32 -16.48
N LEU A 13 17.32 8.42 -15.16
CA LEU A 13 18.39 8.02 -14.23
C LEU A 13 18.74 6.54 -14.38
N GLN A 14 17.73 5.66 -14.53
CA GLN A 14 17.98 4.24 -14.79
C GLN A 14 18.80 4.05 -16.09
N LEU A 15 18.42 4.72 -17.16
CA LEU A 15 19.13 4.63 -18.44
C LEU A 15 20.57 5.13 -18.32
N GLN A 16 20.81 6.24 -17.62
CA GLN A 16 22.15 6.75 -17.33
C GLN A 16 22.98 5.77 -16.49
N ALA A 17 22.37 5.12 -15.50
CA ALA A 17 23.01 4.06 -14.73
C ALA A 17 23.44 2.88 -15.63
N HIS A 18 22.61 2.49 -16.60
CA HIS A 18 22.95 1.48 -17.60
C HIS A 18 24.08 1.93 -18.53
N ALA A 19 24.19 3.21 -18.82
CA ALA A 19 25.26 3.78 -19.66
C ALA A 19 26.62 3.92 -18.91
N GLY A 20 26.71 3.42 -17.66
CA GLY A 20 27.96 3.37 -16.90
C GLY A 20 28.15 4.49 -15.86
N MET A 21 27.15 5.35 -15.66
CA MET A 21 27.19 6.34 -14.59
C MET A 21 27.21 5.64 -13.23
N ARG A 22 28.20 5.98 -12.40
CA ARG A 22 28.33 5.44 -11.04
C ARG A 22 27.62 6.34 -10.04
N PHE A 23 26.36 6.05 -9.78
CA PHE A 23 25.68 6.66 -8.64
C PHE A 23 26.24 6.09 -7.34
N PHE A 24 26.29 6.91 -6.31
CA PHE A 24 26.74 6.53 -4.96
C PHE A 24 28.24 6.15 -4.87
N ALA A 25 29.09 6.59 -5.82
CA ALA A 25 30.51 6.24 -5.83
C ALA A 25 31.27 6.74 -4.59
N ASP A 26 30.79 7.83 -3.96
CA ASP A 26 31.40 8.45 -2.78
C ASP A 26 30.97 7.78 -1.45
N TYR A 27 30.08 6.77 -1.52
CA TYR A 27 29.58 6.08 -0.34
C TYR A 27 30.21 4.69 -0.18
N ASN A 28 30.54 4.34 1.07
CA ASN A 28 31.05 3.01 1.39
C ASN A 28 29.92 1.98 1.55
N ALA A 29 28.72 2.43 1.94
CA ALA A 29 27.55 1.59 2.12
C ALA A 29 26.28 2.34 1.74
N LEU A 30 25.31 1.60 1.19
CA LEU A 30 23.97 2.02 0.88
C LEU A 30 22.97 1.17 1.67
N LEU A 31 22.12 1.83 2.45
CA LEU A 31 21.06 1.17 3.22
C LEU A 31 19.71 1.47 2.57
N LEU A 32 18.97 0.43 2.22
CA LEU A 32 17.65 0.50 1.59
C LEU A 32 16.63 -0.02 2.58
N ASP A 33 15.82 0.87 3.13
CA ASP A 33 14.69 0.52 3.99
C ASP A 33 13.39 0.46 3.19
N GLU A 34 12.40 -0.30 3.67
CA GLU A 34 11.10 -0.53 3.02
C GLU A 34 11.25 -0.95 1.54
N ALA A 35 12.24 -1.77 1.25
CA ALA A 35 12.64 -2.11 -0.13
C ALA A 35 11.57 -2.90 -0.91
N GLN A 36 10.52 -3.44 -0.26
CA GLN A 36 9.38 -4.08 -0.93
C GLN A 36 8.54 -3.09 -1.74
N ASP A 37 8.61 -1.79 -1.42
CA ASP A 37 7.82 -0.75 -2.08
C ASP A 37 8.56 -0.07 -3.24
N LEU A 38 9.83 -0.43 -3.46
CA LEU A 38 10.60 0.08 -4.59
C LEU A 38 10.04 -0.47 -5.92
N SER A 39 9.92 0.40 -6.92
CA SER A 39 9.67 0.00 -8.29
C SER A 39 10.89 -0.74 -8.86
N ALA A 40 10.69 -1.53 -9.93
CA ALA A 40 11.79 -2.21 -10.61
C ALA A 40 12.85 -1.24 -11.13
N CYS A 41 12.42 -0.05 -11.56
CA CYS A 41 13.29 1.03 -12.03
C CYS A 41 14.20 1.56 -10.91
N GLN A 42 13.60 1.90 -9.75
CA GLN A 42 14.35 2.34 -8.56
C GLN A 42 15.30 1.26 -8.07
N THR A 43 14.84 0.01 -7.98
CA THR A 43 15.66 -1.14 -7.60
C THR A 43 16.87 -1.27 -8.52
N ALA A 44 16.70 -1.16 -9.84
CA ALA A 44 17.79 -1.28 -10.80
C ALA A 44 18.85 -0.18 -10.61
N ILE A 45 18.44 1.06 -10.29
CA ILE A 45 19.38 2.17 -10.01
C ILE A 45 20.17 1.88 -8.73
N LEU A 46 19.47 1.59 -7.64
CA LEU A 46 20.06 1.46 -6.30
C LEU A 46 20.97 0.24 -6.17
N LEU A 47 20.57 -0.90 -6.72
CA LEU A 47 21.35 -2.13 -6.61
C LEU A 47 22.57 -2.18 -7.56
N ARG A 48 22.69 -1.26 -8.50
CA ARG A 48 23.96 -1.09 -9.24
C ARG A 48 25.12 -0.63 -8.35
N ALA A 49 24.83 0.01 -7.22
CA ALA A 49 25.85 0.37 -6.24
C ALA A 49 26.65 -0.84 -5.70
N ARG A 50 26.10 -2.07 -5.78
CA ARG A 50 26.80 -3.30 -5.39
C ARG A 50 28.14 -3.53 -6.10
N GLY A 51 28.36 -2.87 -7.21
CA GLY A 51 29.65 -2.96 -7.93
C GLY A 51 30.79 -2.19 -7.26
N HIS A 52 30.50 -1.29 -6.30
CA HIS A 52 31.50 -0.43 -5.69
C HIS A 52 31.27 -0.08 -4.22
N CYS A 53 30.12 -0.39 -3.63
CA CYS A 53 29.87 -0.23 -2.20
C CYS A 53 29.05 -1.40 -1.63
N GLY A 54 29.07 -1.54 -0.30
CA GLY A 54 28.20 -2.48 0.40
C GLY A 54 26.74 -2.06 0.28
N VAL A 55 25.82 -3.01 0.04
CA VAL A 55 24.39 -2.72 -0.02
C VAL A 55 23.64 -3.58 0.98
N ILE A 56 22.92 -2.94 1.88
CA ILE A 56 22.06 -3.57 2.87
C ILE A 56 20.62 -3.28 2.48
N VAL A 57 19.83 -4.32 2.26
CA VAL A 57 18.41 -4.24 1.86
C VAL A 57 17.56 -4.71 3.01
N VAL A 58 16.68 -3.85 3.51
CA VAL A 58 15.76 -4.15 4.61
C VAL A 58 14.32 -3.96 4.11
N GLY A 59 13.41 -4.82 4.56
CA GLY A 59 12.00 -4.71 4.26
C GLY A 59 11.25 -6.03 4.48
N ASP A 60 9.94 -6.00 4.23
CA ASP A 60 9.07 -7.14 4.41
C ASP A 60 8.17 -7.33 3.17
N VAL A 61 8.39 -8.38 2.42
CA VAL A 61 7.59 -8.71 1.22
C VAL A 61 6.09 -8.90 1.52
N HIS A 62 5.74 -9.17 2.78
CA HIS A 62 4.36 -9.32 3.23
C HIS A 62 3.66 -7.99 3.52
N GLN A 63 4.43 -6.89 3.69
CA GLN A 63 3.93 -5.55 3.91
C GLN A 63 3.78 -4.72 2.62
N LYS A 64 4.05 -5.32 1.47
CA LYS A 64 3.90 -4.66 0.18
C LYS A 64 2.46 -4.19 -0.04
N ILE A 65 2.22 -2.87 -0.04
CA ILE A 65 0.92 -2.24 -0.25
C ILE A 65 0.86 -1.38 -1.51
N TYR A 66 2.01 -1.02 -2.10
CA TYR A 66 2.13 -0.16 -3.29
C TYR A 66 2.32 -0.95 -4.60
N GLY A 67 1.77 -2.18 -4.69
CA GLY A 67 1.82 -2.98 -5.91
C GLY A 67 1.22 -2.25 -7.13
N PHE A 68 0.14 -1.50 -6.95
CA PHE A 68 -0.51 -0.69 -7.97
C PHE A 68 0.34 0.49 -8.48
N ARG A 69 1.39 0.90 -7.76
CA ARG A 69 2.39 1.89 -8.18
C ARG A 69 3.68 1.26 -8.74
N GLY A 70 3.63 0.00 -9.13
CA GLY A 70 4.79 -0.71 -9.65
C GLY A 70 5.78 -1.20 -8.59
N GLY A 71 5.44 -1.13 -7.29
CA GLY A 71 6.19 -1.79 -6.23
C GLY A 71 6.24 -3.29 -6.51
N SER A 72 7.43 -3.86 -6.67
CA SER A 72 7.58 -5.22 -7.20
C SER A 72 8.26 -6.19 -6.24
N ALA A 73 8.77 -5.71 -5.10
CA ALA A 73 9.67 -6.45 -4.21
C ALA A 73 10.89 -7.07 -4.96
N THR A 74 11.23 -6.51 -6.12
CA THR A 74 12.32 -7.00 -6.98
C THR A 74 13.67 -6.97 -6.25
N ALA A 75 13.84 -6.06 -5.28
CA ALA A 75 15.06 -5.96 -4.47
C ALA A 75 15.36 -7.24 -3.67
N PHE A 76 14.34 -8.05 -3.38
CA PHE A 76 14.48 -9.33 -2.67
C PHE A 76 14.57 -10.55 -3.59
N ASN A 77 14.58 -10.34 -4.91
CA ASN A 77 14.70 -11.43 -5.87
C ASN A 77 16.15 -11.93 -5.92
N ALA A 78 16.44 -13.03 -5.24
CA ALA A 78 17.76 -13.61 -5.13
C ALA A 78 18.34 -14.07 -6.48
N ARG A 79 17.52 -14.32 -7.50
CA ARG A 79 18.01 -14.64 -8.86
C ARG A 79 18.61 -13.42 -9.56
N LEU A 80 17.99 -12.25 -9.37
CA LEU A 80 18.46 -11.01 -9.96
C LEU A 80 19.56 -10.35 -9.12
N TYR A 81 19.44 -10.47 -7.81
CA TYR A 81 20.32 -9.82 -6.83
C TYR A 81 20.68 -10.80 -5.71
N PRO A 82 21.55 -11.80 -5.99
CA PRO A 82 21.92 -12.79 -4.99
C PRO A 82 22.58 -12.12 -3.78
N PRO A 83 22.04 -12.30 -2.55
CA PRO A 83 22.62 -11.73 -1.34
C PRO A 83 23.87 -12.52 -0.91
N THR A 84 24.82 -11.82 -0.27
CA THR A 84 25.96 -12.48 0.39
C THR A 84 25.57 -13.09 1.75
N ALA A 85 24.57 -12.50 2.41
CA ALA A 85 23.99 -13.00 3.65
C ALA A 85 22.54 -12.55 3.76
N THR A 86 21.70 -13.36 4.42
CA THR A 86 20.29 -13.04 4.69
C THR A 86 19.98 -13.26 6.16
N PHE A 87 19.34 -12.28 6.78
CA PHE A 87 18.93 -12.32 8.17
C PHE A 87 17.44 -12.07 8.30
N GLN A 88 16.80 -12.69 9.29
CA GLN A 88 15.39 -12.51 9.58
C GLN A 88 15.18 -11.79 10.90
N LEU A 89 14.40 -10.71 10.90
CA LEU A 89 13.96 -10.00 12.09
C LEU A 89 12.60 -10.54 12.51
N THR A 90 12.59 -11.50 13.43
CA THR A 90 11.37 -12.23 13.83
C THR A 90 10.76 -11.73 15.15
N LYS A 91 11.50 -10.91 15.93
CA LYS A 91 11.03 -10.34 17.19
C LYS A 91 10.46 -8.95 16.98
N SER A 92 9.21 -8.75 17.35
CA SER A 92 8.54 -7.44 17.33
C SER A 92 8.50 -6.82 18.73
N PHE A 93 8.74 -5.52 18.79
CA PHE A 93 8.53 -4.68 19.98
C PHE A 93 7.26 -3.81 19.85
N ARG A 94 6.51 -3.93 18.75
CA ARG A 94 5.27 -3.18 18.48
C ARG A 94 4.02 -3.89 18.98
N PHE A 95 4.10 -5.20 19.18
CA PHE A 95 2.99 -6.03 19.63
C PHE A 95 3.47 -7.21 20.49
N GLY A 96 2.58 -7.79 21.28
CA GLY A 96 2.85 -8.88 22.17
C GLY A 96 2.70 -10.27 21.53
N PRO A 97 2.77 -11.34 22.35
CA PRO A 97 2.81 -12.72 21.86
C PRO A 97 1.50 -13.20 21.22
N GLN A 98 0.33 -12.66 21.61
CA GLN A 98 -0.95 -13.09 21.02
C GLN A 98 -1.09 -12.61 19.57
N VAL A 99 -0.75 -11.34 19.29
CA VAL A 99 -0.73 -10.79 17.95
C VAL A 99 0.36 -11.49 17.11
N ALA A 100 1.55 -11.74 17.67
CA ALA A 100 2.61 -12.49 17.00
C ALA A 100 2.15 -13.90 16.58
N LYS A 101 1.42 -14.61 17.45
CA LYS A 101 0.87 -15.94 17.14
C LYS A 101 -0.15 -15.89 16.01
N LEU A 102 -1.03 -14.88 16.01
CA LEU A 102 -2.00 -14.69 14.93
C LEU A 102 -1.32 -14.37 13.61
N ALA A 103 -0.38 -13.42 13.61
CA ALA A 103 0.40 -13.04 12.44
C ALA A 103 1.19 -14.24 11.86
N THR A 104 1.82 -15.05 12.72
CA THR A 104 2.51 -16.27 12.31
C THR A 104 1.57 -17.24 11.59
N LYS A 105 0.35 -17.46 12.14
CA LYS A 105 -0.64 -18.32 11.48
C LYS A 105 -1.03 -17.81 10.09
N ILE A 106 -1.21 -16.49 9.93
CA ILE A 106 -1.53 -15.88 8.64
C ILE A 106 -0.36 -16.08 7.66
N LEU A 107 0.88 -15.87 8.11
CA LEU A 107 2.07 -16.07 7.27
C LEU A 107 2.25 -17.53 6.83
N GLN A 108 1.86 -18.49 7.67
CA GLN A 108 1.89 -19.91 7.33
C GLN A 108 0.94 -20.29 6.20
N LEU A 109 -0.13 -19.52 5.97
CA LEU A 109 -1.06 -19.74 4.88
C LEU A 109 -0.59 -19.16 3.55
N LYS A 110 0.42 -18.27 3.56
CA LYS A 110 0.94 -17.65 2.33
C LYS A 110 1.83 -18.61 1.55
N ALA A 111 1.64 -18.63 0.25
CA ALA A 111 2.56 -19.31 -0.67
C ALA A 111 3.94 -18.61 -0.69
N PRO A 112 5.01 -19.34 -1.01
CA PRO A 112 6.30 -18.71 -1.27
C PRO A 112 6.19 -17.72 -2.43
N PRO A 113 7.07 -16.69 -2.47
CA PRO A 113 7.09 -15.73 -3.57
C PRO A 113 7.35 -16.43 -4.92
N PRO A 114 6.85 -15.88 -6.05
CA PRO A 114 6.97 -16.54 -7.38
C PRO A 114 8.40 -16.81 -7.83
N TRP A 115 9.38 -16.05 -7.32
CA TRP A 115 10.80 -16.25 -7.63
C TRP A 115 11.50 -17.25 -6.71
N HIS A 116 10.82 -17.74 -5.66
CA HIS A 116 11.40 -18.77 -4.79
C HIS A 116 11.40 -20.12 -5.50
N ASN A 117 12.56 -20.76 -5.54
CA ASN A 117 12.73 -22.10 -6.08
C ASN A 117 13.42 -22.97 -5.01
N GLU A 118 12.73 -23.99 -4.55
CA GLU A 118 13.24 -24.87 -3.48
C GLU A 118 14.54 -25.58 -3.84
N LYS A 119 14.77 -25.87 -5.13
CA LYS A 119 16.02 -26.50 -5.58
C LYS A 119 17.23 -25.57 -5.48
N GLU A 120 17.01 -24.26 -5.64
CA GLU A 120 18.07 -23.23 -5.61
C GLU A 120 18.21 -22.57 -4.23
N HIS A 121 17.09 -22.42 -3.51
CA HIS A 121 17.00 -21.62 -2.28
C HIS A 121 16.69 -22.46 -1.02
N GLY A 122 16.51 -23.79 -1.18
CA GLY A 122 16.05 -24.67 -0.11
C GLY A 122 14.54 -24.50 0.19
N LEU A 123 14.07 -25.22 1.21
CA LEU A 123 12.68 -25.13 1.63
C LEU A 123 12.34 -23.71 2.09
N TRP A 124 11.19 -23.21 1.64
CA TRP A 124 10.67 -21.91 2.08
C TRP A 124 10.40 -21.91 3.59
N GLN A 125 11.29 -21.25 4.31
CA GLN A 125 11.13 -21.10 5.76
C GLN A 125 10.17 -19.94 6.04
N ARG A 126 9.00 -20.29 6.56
CA ARG A 126 8.00 -19.31 7.00
C ARG A 126 8.45 -18.72 8.34
N PRO A 127 8.53 -17.39 8.47
CA PRO A 127 8.98 -16.78 9.72
C PRO A 127 8.02 -17.11 10.85
N GLN A 128 8.57 -17.47 12.00
CA GLN A 128 7.84 -17.53 13.26
C GLN A 128 8.08 -16.22 14.02
N LEU A 129 7.02 -15.44 14.19
CA LEU A 129 7.11 -14.17 14.88
C LEU A 129 7.01 -14.34 16.38
N SER A 130 7.79 -13.59 17.12
CA SER A 130 7.66 -13.39 18.56
C SER A 130 7.32 -11.94 18.87
N GLY A 131 6.51 -11.71 19.89
CA GLY A 131 6.12 -10.39 20.35
C GLY A 131 6.67 -10.09 21.73
N HIS A 132 6.80 -8.79 22.05
CA HIS A 132 7.23 -8.31 23.36
C HIS A 132 6.15 -7.40 23.96
N GLY A 133 5.88 -7.56 25.25
CA GLY A 133 4.85 -6.80 25.94
C GLY A 133 3.50 -7.53 26.04
N ALA A 134 2.51 -6.85 26.62
CA ALA A 134 1.15 -7.37 26.76
C ALA A 134 0.30 -6.96 25.56
N ASP A 135 -0.51 -7.91 25.08
CA ASP A 135 -1.50 -7.69 24.03
C ASP A 135 -2.74 -8.55 24.25
N ILE A 136 -3.84 -8.17 23.61
CA ILE A 136 -5.09 -8.92 23.62
C ILE A 136 -5.60 -8.99 22.17
N VAL A 137 -6.02 -10.19 21.76
CA VAL A 137 -6.70 -10.41 20.48
C VAL A 137 -8.18 -10.65 20.76
N HIS A 138 -9.02 -9.72 20.36
CA HIS A 138 -10.48 -9.87 20.44
C HIS A 138 -11.02 -10.54 19.17
N ARG A 139 -11.94 -11.48 19.35
CA ARG A 139 -12.63 -12.16 18.23
C ARG A 139 -13.83 -11.37 17.70
N ASP A 140 -14.40 -10.52 18.55
CA ASP A 140 -15.55 -9.69 18.21
C ASP A 140 -15.23 -8.22 18.53
N LEU A 141 -15.35 -7.36 17.51
CA LEU A 141 -15.12 -5.92 17.65
C LEU A 141 -16.16 -5.26 18.58
N ARG A 142 -17.35 -5.82 18.70
CA ARG A 142 -18.40 -5.34 19.63
C ARG A 142 -18.01 -5.48 21.09
N ALA A 143 -17.06 -6.36 21.40
CA ALA A 143 -16.50 -6.51 22.73
C ALA A 143 -15.48 -5.43 23.10
N VAL A 144 -15.10 -4.54 22.16
CA VAL A 144 -14.11 -3.51 22.39
C VAL A 144 -14.82 -2.23 22.84
N SER A 145 -14.93 -2.04 24.16
CA SER A 145 -15.57 -0.85 24.77
C SER A 145 -14.68 0.37 24.89
N ARG A 146 -13.40 0.26 24.48
CA ARG A 146 -12.41 1.35 24.61
C ARG A 146 -12.19 2.05 23.28
N ARG A 147 -11.69 3.32 23.34
CA ARG A 147 -11.19 4.02 22.16
C ARG A 147 -10.19 3.14 21.41
N HIS A 148 -10.44 2.90 20.13
CA HIS A 148 -9.62 2.06 19.28
C HIS A 148 -9.44 2.68 17.90
N THR A 149 -8.45 2.21 17.16
CA THR A 149 -8.22 2.60 15.76
C THR A 149 -8.63 1.46 14.85
N ARG A 150 -9.42 1.76 13.83
CA ARG A 150 -9.74 0.83 12.73
C ARG A 150 -8.82 1.12 11.55
N VAL A 151 -8.27 0.08 10.96
CA VAL A 151 -7.38 0.17 9.80
C VAL A 151 -8.00 -0.61 8.64
N TYR A 152 -8.05 0.01 7.47
CA TYR A 152 -8.69 -0.53 6.28
C TYR A 152 -7.68 -0.71 5.15
N ARG A 153 -7.90 -1.72 4.33
CA ARG A 153 -7.08 -1.97 3.15
C ARG A 153 -7.31 -0.95 2.05
N THR A 154 -8.55 -0.49 1.89
CA THR A 154 -8.96 0.46 0.86
C THR A 154 -9.73 1.64 1.45
N ASN A 155 -9.74 2.76 0.74
CA ASN A 155 -10.52 3.93 1.10
C ASN A 155 -12.04 3.66 1.01
N SER A 156 -12.47 2.79 0.10
CA SER A 156 -13.88 2.38 -0.04
C SER A 156 -14.38 1.71 1.24
N LEU A 157 -13.66 0.68 1.75
CA LEU A 157 -14.01 0.04 3.02
C LEU A 157 -14.01 1.00 4.20
N LEU A 158 -13.05 1.93 4.25
CA LEU A 158 -13.01 2.98 5.27
C LEU A 158 -14.27 3.85 5.23
N THR A 159 -14.67 4.30 4.04
CA THR A 159 -15.81 5.21 3.87
C THR A 159 -17.11 4.50 4.19
N ARG A 160 -17.31 3.27 3.73
CA ARG A 160 -18.49 2.46 4.05
C ARG A 160 -18.65 2.30 5.58
N ASP A 161 -17.60 1.88 6.27
CA ASP A 161 -17.65 1.73 7.73
C ASP A 161 -17.87 3.08 8.45
N LEU A 162 -17.28 4.17 7.93
CA LEU A 162 -17.49 5.52 8.44
C LEU A 162 -18.95 5.95 8.33
N LEU A 163 -19.60 5.72 7.19
CA LEU A 163 -21.02 6.05 6.97
C LEU A 163 -21.92 5.22 7.90
N GLN A 164 -21.68 3.92 8.02
CA GLN A 164 -22.43 3.04 8.92
C GLN A 164 -22.25 3.46 10.39
N LEU A 165 -21.03 3.77 10.80
CA LEU A 165 -20.75 4.24 12.17
C LEU A 165 -21.39 5.59 12.45
N SER A 166 -21.33 6.54 11.52
CA SER A 166 -21.90 7.89 11.72
C SER A 166 -23.41 7.85 11.93
N ALA A 167 -24.10 6.88 11.34
CA ALA A 167 -25.54 6.67 11.52
C ALA A 167 -25.90 6.10 12.91
N THR A 168 -24.95 5.49 13.61
CA THR A 168 -25.20 4.79 14.89
C THR A 168 -24.46 5.39 16.09
N LEU A 169 -23.61 6.40 15.86
CA LEU A 169 -22.83 7.04 16.91
C LEU A 169 -23.72 7.89 17.83
N PRO A 170 -23.53 7.82 19.14
CA PRO A 170 -24.12 8.77 20.09
C PRO A 170 -23.68 10.21 19.78
N GLU A 171 -24.55 11.20 20.07
CA GLU A 171 -24.30 12.62 19.77
C GLU A 171 -22.98 13.18 20.34
N ASN A 172 -22.46 12.59 21.42
CA ASN A 172 -21.23 13.05 22.09
C ASN A 172 -19.97 12.28 21.66
N ASP A 173 -20.09 11.31 20.75
CA ASP A 173 -18.95 10.53 20.27
C ASP A 173 -18.38 11.14 18.96
N CYS A 174 -17.06 11.01 18.80
CA CYS A 174 -16.35 11.56 17.64
C CYS A 174 -15.54 10.48 16.94
N ILE A 175 -15.57 10.53 15.61
CA ILE A 175 -14.67 9.75 14.75
C ILE A 175 -13.57 10.66 14.23
N TYR A 176 -12.31 10.26 14.43
CA TYR A 176 -11.17 10.94 13.85
C TYR A 176 -10.71 10.19 12.60
N LEU A 177 -10.88 10.82 11.45
CA LEU A 177 -10.42 10.27 10.18
C LEU A 177 -8.97 10.68 9.92
N LYS A 178 -8.06 9.69 9.85
CA LYS A 178 -6.68 9.88 9.41
C LYS A 178 -6.52 9.28 8.03
N THR A 179 -6.45 10.14 7.02
CA THR A 179 -6.23 9.75 5.63
C THR A 179 -4.79 9.99 5.20
N SER A 180 -4.37 9.38 4.09
CA SER A 180 -3.11 9.74 3.43
C SER A 180 -3.15 11.19 2.94
N GLN A 181 -1.99 11.83 2.78
CA GLN A 181 -1.87 13.24 2.38
C GLN A 181 -2.62 13.59 1.08
N ASN A 182 -2.92 12.61 0.23
CA ASN A 182 -3.61 12.80 -1.05
C ASN A 182 -5.15 12.78 -0.95
N LEU A 183 -5.72 12.46 0.20
CA LEU A 183 -7.15 12.48 0.46
C LEU A 183 -7.42 13.30 1.73
N SER A 184 -7.52 14.62 1.60
CA SER A 184 -7.98 15.47 2.69
C SER A 184 -9.46 15.18 2.99
N HIS A 185 -9.90 15.42 4.22
CA HIS A 185 -11.31 15.31 4.62
C HIS A 185 -12.23 16.10 3.66
N GLN A 186 -11.80 17.30 3.25
CA GLN A 186 -12.53 18.13 2.31
C GLN A 186 -12.65 17.50 0.92
N ALA A 187 -11.57 16.87 0.44
CA ALA A 187 -11.58 16.19 -0.86
C ALA A 187 -12.53 14.98 -0.87
N ILE A 188 -12.54 14.19 0.20
CA ILE A 188 -13.48 13.07 0.36
C ILE A 188 -14.91 13.58 0.39
N THR A 189 -15.21 14.56 1.23
CA THR A 189 -16.56 15.12 1.39
C THR A 189 -17.06 15.73 0.07
N SER A 190 -16.21 16.45 -0.66
CA SER A 190 -16.55 17.01 -1.96
C SER A 190 -16.85 15.90 -2.98
N LEU A 191 -16.01 14.87 -3.05
CA LEU A 191 -16.16 13.75 -3.97
C LEU A 191 -17.46 12.95 -3.70
N LEU A 192 -17.77 12.67 -2.43
CA LEU A 192 -19.00 11.97 -2.05
C LEU A 192 -20.25 12.83 -2.35
N ARG A 193 -20.19 14.14 -2.13
CA ARG A 193 -21.28 15.04 -2.49
C ARG A 193 -21.52 15.08 -3.99
N ASP A 194 -20.48 15.12 -4.79
CA ASP A 194 -20.58 15.07 -6.24
C ASP A 194 -21.05 13.69 -6.73
N GLY A 195 -20.66 12.61 -6.06
CA GLY A 195 -21.16 11.26 -6.30
C GLY A 195 -22.68 11.17 -6.06
N HIS A 196 -23.16 11.72 -4.96
CA HIS A 196 -24.58 11.79 -4.65
C HIS A 196 -25.37 12.56 -5.73
N LYS A 197 -24.82 13.67 -6.26
CA LYS A 197 -25.44 14.41 -7.37
C LYS A 197 -25.50 13.57 -8.65
N LEU A 198 -24.41 12.87 -8.99
CA LEU A 198 -24.36 11.97 -10.16
C LEU A 198 -25.38 10.85 -10.02
N TYR A 199 -25.50 10.25 -8.83
CA TYR A 199 -26.48 9.19 -8.53
C TYR A 199 -27.93 9.65 -8.77
N HIS A 200 -28.25 10.89 -8.40
CA HIS A 200 -29.58 11.49 -8.61
C HIS A 200 -29.76 12.17 -9.96
N GLY A 201 -28.77 12.09 -10.88
CA GLY A 201 -28.86 12.65 -12.22
C GLY A 201 -28.65 14.16 -12.32
N ASP A 202 -28.23 14.83 -11.23
CA ASP A 202 -27.93 16.27 -11.21
C ASP A 202 -26.50 16.56 -11.64
N VAL A 203 -26.18 16.17 -12.87
CA VAL A 203 -24.82 16.29 -13.44
C VAL A 203 -24.37 17.75 -13.54
N SER A 204 -25.31 18.69 -13.76
CA SER A 204 -25.01 20.12 -13.88
C SER A 204 -24.48 20.73 -12.59
N ALA A 205 -24.86 20.18 -11.43
CA ALA A 205 -24.44 20.62 -10.12
C ALA A 205 -23.09 20.05 -9.63
N ILE A 206 -22.48 19.12 -10.39
CA ILE A 206 -21.17 18.55 -10.06
C ILE A 206 -20.07 19.61 -10.17
N SER A 207 -19.17 19.66 -9.20
CA SER A 207 -18.07 20.61 -9.12
C SER A 207 -17.19 20.58 -10.38
N SER A 208 -16.73 21.72 -10.87
CA SER A 208 -16.00 21.86 -12.14
C SER A 208 -14.66 21.10 -12.17
N GLY A 209 -14.03 20.85 -11.00
CA GLY A 209 -12.78 20.09 -10.86
C GLY A 209 -12.99 18.64 -10.44
N SER A 210 -14.22 18.15 -10.37
CA SER A 210 -14.52 16.79 -9.97
C SER A 210 -14.26 15.80 -11.12
N PRO A 211 -13.59 14.65 -10.86
CA PRO A 211 -13.43 13.61 -11.87
C PRO A 211 -14.76 12.99 -12.29
N LEU A 212 -15.81 13.15 -11.49
CA LEU A 212 -17.15 12.61 -11.79
C LEU A 212 -17.87 13.38 -12.91
N ARG A 213 -17.37 14.52 -13.30
CA ARG A 213 -17.96 15.32 -14.37
C ARG A 213 -17.79 14.71 -15.76
N GLU A 214 -16.92 13.74 -15.90
CA GLU A 214 -16.70 13.00 -17.14
C GLU A 214 -17.84 12.00 -17.43
N PHE A 215 -18.66 11.68 -16.41
CA PHE A 215 -19.75 10.71 -16.52
C PHE A 215 -21.09 11.42 -16.66
N ALA A 216 -21.88 11.00 -17.65
CA ALA A 216 -23.23 11.52 -17.87
C ALA A 216 -24.28 10.86 -16.96
N ALA A 217 -24.00 9.66 -16.44
CA ALA A 217 -24.89 8.92 -15.55
C ALA A 217 -24.13 8.01 -14.61
N TRP A 218 -24.76 7.65 -13.48
CA TRP A 218 -24.22 6.72 -12.49
C TRP A 218 -23.80 5.36 -13.08
N LYS A 219 -24.60 4.83 -14.00
CA LYS A 219 -24.32 3.57 -14.67
C LYS A 219 -23.00 3.60 -15.44
N GLU A 220 -22.69 4.71 -16.09
CA GLU A 220 -21.44 4.90 -16.84
C GLU A 220 -20.22 4.87 -15.90
N LEU A 221 -20.34 5.44 -14.70
CA LEU A 221 -19.31 5.34 -13.65
C LEU A 221 -19.09 3.89 -13.23
N ILE A 222 -20.15 3.10 -13.00
CA ILE A 222 -20.04 1.69 -12.65
C ILE A 222 -19.28 0.92 -13.73
N GLU A 223 -19.72 1.04 -14.99
CA GLU A 223 -19.11 0.37 -16.13
C GLU A 223 -17.63 0.73 -16.31
N HIS A 224 -17.27 1.99 -16.08
CA HIS A 224 -15.89 2.46 -16.13
C HIS A 224 -15.02 1.83 -15.04
N VAL A 225 -15.48 1.83 -13.79
CA VAL A 225 -14.71 1.26 -12.66
C VAL A 225 -14.58 -0.26 -12.78
N GLU A 226 -15.59 -0.95 -13.29
CA GLU A 226 -15.54 -2.39 -13.54
C GLU A 226 -14.56 -2.74 -14.67
N ALA A 227 -14.51 -1.93 -15.74
CA ALA A 227 -13.62 -2.15 -16.88
C ALA A 227 -12.15 -1.90 -16.58
N GLU A 228 -11.83 -0.96 -15.68
CA GLU A 228 -10.45 -0.57 -15.35
C GLU A 228 -9.81 -1.37 -14.20
N ASP A 229 -10.44 -2.47 -13.76
CA ASP A 229 -9.92 -3.32 -12.67
C ASP A 229 -9.60 -2.54 -11.38
N ALA A 230 -10.46 -1.55 -11.06
CA ALA A 230 -10.49 -0.76 -9.82
C ALA A 230 -9.16 -0.05 -9.43
N THR A 231 -8.38 0.40 -10.39
CA THR A 231 -7.12 1.12 -10.10
C THR A 231 -7.31 2.54 -9.59
N ASP A 232 -8.43 3.21 -9.92
CA ASP A 232 -8.75 4.53 -9.36
C ASP A 232 -9.50 4.40 -8.03
N SER A 233 -8.73 4.52 -6.95
CA SER A 233 -9.24 4.47 -5.57
C SER A 233 -10.26 5.56 -5.23
N LYS A 234 -10.33 6.67 -6.03
CA LYS A 234 -11.29 7.75 -5.81
C LYS A 234 -12.66 7.41 -6.38
N LEU A 235 -12.70 6.87 -7.59
CA LEU A 235 -13.95 6.45 -8.21
C LEU A 235 -14.58 5.26 -7.49
N THR A 236 -13.77 4.29 -7.08
CA THR A 236 -14.21 3.16 -6.26
C THR A 236 -14.79 3.63 -4.91
N LEU A 237 -14.25 4.73 -4.35
CA LEU A 237 -14.77 5.33 -3.13
C LEU A 237 -16.22 5.82 -3.30
N VAL A 238 -16.52 6.41 -4.46
CA VAL A 238 -17.86 6.95 -4.76
C VAL A 238 -18.89 5.83 -4.87
N LEU A 239 -18.53 4.68 -5.45
CA LEU A 239 -19.45 3.53 -5.56
C LEU A 239 -19.84 2.96 -4.19
N SER A 240 -19.10 3.20 -3.13
CA SER A 240 -19.50 2.82 -1.77
C SER A 240 -20.71 3.56 -1.22
N LEU A 241 -21.26 4.54 -1.96
CA LEU A 241 -22.55 5.20 -1.66
C LEU A 241 -23.77 4.34 -2.06
N GLU A 242 -23.61 3.35 -2.93
CA GLU A 242 -24.71 2.51 -3.41
C GLU A 242 -25.04 1.35 -2.45
N GLU A 243 -24.10 0.94 -1.60
CA GLU A 243 -24.25 -0.12 -0.58
C GLU A 243 -24.80 0.45 0.74
#